data_3652ea358f34f7db0e2e0ce31089c6f3
#
_entry.id   3652ea358f34f7db0e2e0ce31089c6f3
#
_cell.length_a   1.000
_cell.length_b   1.000
_cell.length_c   1.000
_cell.angle_alpha   90.00
_cell.angle_beta   90.00
_cell.angle_gamma   90.00
#
_symmetry.space_group_name_H-M   'P 1'
#
loop_
_entity.id
_entity.type
_entity.pdbx_description
1 polymer ?
#
loop_
_entity_poly.entity_id
_entity_poly.type
_entity_poly.pdbx_seq_one_letter_code
_entity_poly.pdbx_strand_id
1 'polypeptide(L)'
;MNLTSTLKVSLAAACVIAFAGCTDLKTIQAQIDDLKSQVSKLQGDTARASSDAAAAHAAANSAQSAASGAQSTANQALSTAQANSTAIEAINEKIDRMFKKSVSK
;
A
#
# COMPACT_ATOMS: atom_id res chain seq x y z
N MET A 1 -60.21 30.10 -42.10
CA MET A 1 -58.96 29.98 -41.33
C MET A 1 -57.86 30.60 -42.12
N ASN A 2 -57.28 31.66 -41.62
CA ASN A 2 -56.31 32.47 -42.35
C ASN A 2 -54.97 31.76 -42.38
N LEU A 3 -54.40 31.59 -43.57
CA LEU A 3 -53.12 30.97 -43.84
C LEU A 3 -51.98 31.61 -43.00
N THR A 4 -52.10 32.89 -42.70
CA THR A 4 -51.17 33.66 -41.87
C THR A 4 -51.22 33.26 -40.37
N SER A 5 -52.34 32.76 -39.88
CA SER A 5 -52.51 32.29 -38.48
C SER A 5 -51.84 30.94 -38.26
N THR A 6 -51.97 30.01 -39.21
CA THR A 6 -51.34 28.71 -39.16
C THR A 6 -49.81 28.81 -39.31
N LEU A 7 -49.34 29.75 -40.10
CA LEU A 7 -47.89 29.97 -40.25
C LEU A 7 -47.22 30.51 -38.95
N LYS A 8 -47.91 31.39 -38.23
CA LYS A 8 -47.47 31.92 -36.92
C LYS A 8 -47.41 30.87 -35.83
N VAL A 9 -48.37 29.96 -35.81
CA VAL A 9 -48.41 28.86 -34.81
C VAL A 9 -47.30 27.83 -35.09
N SER A 10 -47.03 27.51 -36.35
CA SER A 10 -45.98 26.56 -36.69
C SER A 10 -44.56 27.14 -36.42
N LEU A 11 -44.35 28.44 -36.62
CA LEU A 11 -43.10 29.11 -36.30
C LEU A 11 -42.80 29.18 -34.79
N ALA A 12 -43.84 29.42 -33.98
CA ALA A 12 -43.75 29.42 -32.51
C ALA A 12 -43.42 28.03 -31.96
N ALA A 13 -44.03 26.95 -32.49
CA ALA A 13 -43.77 25.59 -32.12
C ALA A 13 -42.30 25.16 -32.45
N ALA A 14 -41.75 25.55 -33.59
CA ALA A 14 -40.39 25.28 -33.98
C ALA A 14 -39.36 25.96 -33.05
N CYS A 15 -39.61 27.18 -32.57
CA CYS A 15 -38.74 27.88 -31.61
C CYS A 15 -38.72 27.19 -30.24
N VAL A 16 -39.85 26.65 -29.76
CA VAL A 16 -39.89 25.94 -28.43
C VAL A 16 -39.10 24.65 -28.45
N ILE A 17 -39.13 23.91 -29.55
CA ILE A 17 -38.33 22.67 -29.70
C ILE A 17 -36.83 22.98 -29.77
N ALA A 18 -36.42 24.07 -30.41
CA ALA A 18 -35.01 24.49 -30.50
C ALA A 18 -34.45 24.89 -29.11
N PHE A 19 -35.27 25.53 -28.26
CA PHE A 19 -34.84 25.92 -26.92
C PHE A 19 -34.74 24.71 -25.95
N ALA A 20 -35.62 23.72 -26.06
CA ALA A 20 -35.53 22.50 -25.24
C ALA A 20 -34.31 21.66 -25.55
N GLY A 21 -33.91 21.54 -26.84
CA GLY A 21 -32.70 20.82 -27.25
C GLY A 21 -31.42 21.45 -26.75
N CYS A 22 -31.33 22.78 -26.66
CA CYS A 22 -30.14 23.47 -26.15
C CYS A 22 -29.94 23.29 -24.62
N THR A 23 -31.00 23.09 -23.86
CA THR A 23 -30.93 22.92 -22.41
C THR A 23 -30.39 21.53 -22.06
N ASP A 24 -30.79 20.50 -22.79
CA ASP A 24 -30.31 19.14 -22.63
C ASP A 24 -28.82 19.00 -22.98
N LEU A 25 -28.37 19.68 -24.05
CA LEU A 25 -26.95 19.66 -24.44
C LEU A 25 -26.04 20.27 -23.37
N LYS A 26 -26.45 21.34 -22.70
CA LYS A 26 -25.67 21.96 -21.62
C LYS A 26 -25.57 21.05 -20.41
N THR A 27 -26.65 20.36 -20.07
CA THR A 27 -26.65 19.41 -18.96
C THR A 27 -25.74 18.21 -19.25
N ILE A 28 -25.80 17.67 -20.47
CA ILE A 28 -24.89 16.57 -20.90
C ILE A 28 -23.44 17.04 -20.91
N GLN A 29 -23.16 18.25 -21.39
CA GLN A 29 -21.81 18.79 -21.38
C GLN A 29 -21.25 18.93 -19.96
N ALA A 30 -22.04 19.44 -19.02
CA ALA A 30 -21.66 19.53 -17.60
C ALA A 30 -21.36 18.14 -16.99
N GLN A 31 -22.16 17.13 -17.33
CA GLN A 31 -21.94 15.76 -16.88
C GLN A 31 -20.65 15.18 -17.47
N ILE A 32 -20.35 15.46 -18.73
CA ILE A 32 -19.09 15.03 -19.38
C ILE A 32 -17.88 15.67 -18.70
N ASP A 33 -17.94 16.95 -18.39
CA ASP A 33 -16.87 17.68 -17.73
C ASP A 33 -16.65 17.17 -16.30
N ASP A 34 -17.72 16.86 -15.57
CA ASP A 34 -17.65 16.23 -14.25
C ASP A 34 -17.02 14.82 -14.33
N LEU A 35 -17.46 14.00 -15.29
CA LEU A 35 -16.86 12.69 -15.51
C LEU A 35 -15.36 12.78 -15.85
N LYS A 36 -14.96 13.71 -16.69
CA LYS A 36 -13.53 13.94 -16.99
C LYS A 36 -12.74 14.28 -15.73
N SER A 37 -13.29 15.14 -14.88
CA SER A 37 -12.69 15.51 -13.60
C SER A 37 -12.55 14.29 -12.67
N GLN A 38 -13.60 13.49 -12.55
CA GLN A 38 -13.59 12.26 -11.76
C GLN A 38 -12.57 11.24 -12.28
N VAL A 39 -12.51 11.04 -13.60
CA VAL A 39 -11.51 10.14 -14.22
C VAL A 39 -10.09 10.62 -13.96
N SER A 40 -9.81 11.92 -14.09
CA SER A 40 -8.50 12.49 -13.80
C SER A 40 -8.10 12.29 -12.33
N LYS A 41 -9.04 12.51 -11.42
CA LYS A 41 -8.83 12.26 -9.99
C LYS A 41 -8.55 10.78 -9.72
N LEU A 42 -9.33 9.89 -10.31
CA LEU A 42 -9.16 8.44 -10.15
C LEU A 42 -7.80 7.96 -10.70
N GLN A 43 -7.34 8.52 -11.81
CA GLN A 43 -6.00 8.24 -12.34
C GLN A 43 -4.91 8.66 -11.34
N GLY A 44 -5.03 9.84 -10.74
CA GLY A 44 -4.11 10.33 -9.72
C GLY A 44 -4.11 9.45 -8.47
N ASP A 45 -5.28 9.07 -7.99
CA ASP A 45 -5.43 8.20 -6.81
C ASP A 45 -4.87 6.79 -7.08
N THR A 46 -5.08 6.25 -8.29
CA THR A 46 -4.52 4.97 -8.71
C THR A 46 -2.99 5.01 -8.79
N ALA A 47 -2.43 6.07 -9.35
CA ALA A 47 -0.97 6.25 -9.41
C ALA A 47 -0.36 6.34 -8.01
N ARG A 48 -1.01 7.07 -7.10
CA ARG A 48 -0.58 7.16 -5.70
C ARG A 48 -0.68 5.80 -4.99
N ALA A 49 -1.79 5.10 -5.12
CA ALA A 49 -1.96 3.77 -4.54
C ALA A 49 -0.92 2.77 -5.05
N SER A 50 -0.57 2.83 -6.34
CA SER A 50 0.50 2.02 -6.91
C SER A 50 1.88 2.34 -6.31
N SER A 51 2.18 3.63 -6.12
CA SER A 51 3.43 4.08 -5.46
C SER A 51 3.50 3.64 -4.00
N ASP A 52 2.41 3.81 -3.27
CA ASP A 52 2.32 3.41 -1.86
C ASP A 52 2.46 1.89 -1.70
N ALA A 53 1.86 1.11 -2.59
CA ALA A 53 2.00 -0.34 -2.63
C ALA A 53 3.46 -0.77 -2.89
N ALA A 54 4.15 -0.09 -3.82
CA ALA A 54 5.57 -0.36 -4.08
C ALA A 54 6.45 -0.03 -2.88
N ALA A 55 6.20 1.09 -2.20
CA ALA A 55 6.91 1.48 -0.98
C ALA A 55 6.66 0.49 0.17
N ALA A 56 5.42 0.05 0.35
CA ALA A 56 5.08 -0.96 1.36
C ALA A 56 5.77 -2.30 1.07
N HIS A 57 5.84 -2.70 -0.19
CA HIS A 57 6.54 -3.92 -0.59
C HIS A 57 8.04 -3.84 -0.32
N ALA A 58 8.67 -2.71 -0.61
CA ALA A 58 10.09 -2.47 -0.29
C ALA A 58 10.35 -2.51 1.22
N ALA A 59 9.47 -1.90 2.02
CA ALA A 59 9.57 -1.93 3.48
C ALA A 59 9.40 -3.35 4.04
N ALA A 60 8.47 -4.13 3.50
CA ALA A 60 8.28 -5.53 3.88
C ALA A 60 9.52 -6.40 3.58
N ASN A 61 10.14 -6.22 2.41
CA ASN A 61 11.36 -6.91 2.05
C ASN A 61 12.53 -6.55 2.98
N SER A 62 12.65 -5.28 3.35
CA SER A 62 13.67 -4.81 4.32
C SER A 62 13.44 -5.41 5.71
N ALA A 63 12.20 -5.46 6.17
CA ALA A 63 11.84 -6.09 7.44
C ALA A 63 12.14 -7.59 7.43
N GLN A 64 11.86 -8.29 6.34
CA GLN A 64 12.17 -9.70 6.16
C GLN A 64 13.68 -9.96 6.25
N SER A 65 14.48 -9.13 5.60
CA SER A 65 15.95 -9.22 5.65
C SER A 65 16.49 -8.97 7.05
N ALA A 66 15.96 -7.98 7.75
CA ALA A 66 16.32 -7.68 9.14
C ALA A 66 15.95 -8.83 10.08
N ALA A 67 14.77 -9.43 9.91
CA ALA A 67 14.34 -10.59 10.68
C ALA A 67 15.25 -11.81 10.47
N SER A 68 15.65 -12.07 9.22
CA SER A 68 16.58 -13.15 8.89
C SER A 68 17.99 -12.91 9.51
N GLY A 69 18.47 -11.68 9.50
CA GLY A 69 19.70 -11.28 10.16
C GLY A 69 19.65 -11.46 11.67
N ALA A 70 18.55 -11.05 12.30
CA ALA A 70 18.33 -11.24 13.74
C ALA A 70 18.30 -12.72 14.12
N GLN A 71 17.64 -13.56 13.31
CA GLN A 71 17.61 -15.01 13.50
C GLN A 71 19.01 -15.62 13.43
N SER A 72 19.83 -15.20 12.47
CA SER A 72 21.22 -15.65 12.35
C SER A 72 22.05 -15.26 13.58
N THR A 73 21.93 -14.02 14.03
CA THR A 73 22.62 -13.53 15.24
C THR A 73 22.19 -14.29 16.48
N ALA A 74 20.89 -14.57 16.63
CA ALA A 74 20.38 -15.36 17.75
C ALA A 74 20.94 -16.80 17.75
N ASN A 75 21.04 -17.43 16.59
CA ASN A 75 21.61 -18.76 16.45
C ASN A 75 23.11 -18.76 16.81
N GLN A 76 23.88 -17.74 16.41
CA GLN A 76 25.27 -17.58 16.79
C GLN A 76 25.45 -17.39 18.30
N ALA A 77 24.59 -16.56 18.91
CA ALA A 77 24.59 -16.33 20.35
C ALA A 77 24.30 -17.63 21.12
N LEU A 78 23.33 -18.42 20.67
CA LEU A 78 23.01 -19.72 21.23
C LEU A 78 24.21 -20.69 21.15
N SER A 79 24.85 -20.77 19.99
CA SER A 79 26.05 -21.60 19.80
C SER A 79 27.19 -21.17 20.72
N THR A 80 27.41 -19.87 20.86
CA THR A 80 28.44 -19.32 21.76
C THR A 80 28.12 -19.64 23.22
N ALA A 81 26.86 -19.50 23.63
CA ALA A 81 26.41 -19.82 24.99
C ALA A 81 26.61 -21.30 25.33
N GLN A 82 26.32 -22.19 24.38
CA GLN A 82 26.57 -23.63 24.54
C GLN A 82 28.05 -23.96 24.66
N ALA A 83 28.89 -23.35 23.83
CA ALA A 83 30.35 -23.51 23.91
C ALA A 83 30.89 -22.99 25.26
N ASN A 84 30.41 -21.85 25.74
CA ASN A 84 30.76 -21.32 27.04
C ASN A 84 30.33 -22.23 28.19
N SER A 85 29.14 -22.82 28.13
CA SER A 85 28.68 -23.81 29.12
C SER A 85 29.64 -25.02 29.20
N THR A 86 29.98 -25.59 28.04
CA THR A 86 30.92 -26.71 27.96
C THR A 86 32.29 -26.36 28.50
N ALA A 87 32.80 -25.15 28.21
CA ALA A 87 34.08 -24.69 28.73
C ALA A 87 34.05 -24.51 30.25
N ILE A 88 32.97 -23.99 30.80
CA ILE A 88 32.81 -23.84 32.27
C ILE A 88 32.77 -25.20 32.94
N GLU A 89 32.03 -26.20 32.39
CA GLU A 89 32.02 -27.56 32.91
C GLU A 89 33.45 -28.18 32.94
N ALA A 90 34.18 -28.04 31.84
CA ALA A 90 35.59 -28.54 31.75
C ALA A 90 36.52 -27.85 32.76
N ILE A 91 36.35 -26.53 32.99
CA ILE A 91 37.09 -25.79 34.00
C ILE A 91 36.73 -26.29 35.41
N ASN A 92 35.49 -26.48 35.73
CA ASN A 92 35.03 -27.02 37.02
C ASN A 92 35.60 -28.40 37.29
N GLU A 93 35.55 -29.30 36.33
CA GLU A 93 36.16 -30.60 36.45
C GLU A 93 37.70 -30.51 36.68
N LYS A 94 38.38 -29.59 36.02
CA LYS A 94 39.80 -29.36 36.22
C LYS A 94 40.10 -28.83 37.61
N ILE A 95 39.33 -27.93 38.12
CA ILE A 95 39.44 -27.41 39.50
C ILE A 95 39.23 -28.55 40.51
N ASP A 96 38.19 -29.34 40.35
CA ASP A 96 37.94 -30.51 41.23
C ASP A 96 39.09 -31.49 41.26
N ARG A 97 39.65 -31.82 40.10
CA ARG A 97 40.83 -32.72 40.03
C ARG A 97 42.05 -32.10 40.72
N MET A 98 42.31 -30.82 40.56
CA MET A 98 43.42 -30.14 41.21
C MET A 98 43.24 -30.08 42.73
N PHE A 99 42.01 -29.79 43.18
CA PHE A 99 41.65 -29.77 44.60
C PHE A 99 41.84 -31.15 45.27
N LYS A 100 41.28 -32.19 44.68
CA LYS A 100 41.46 -33.59 45.15
C LYS A 100 42.93 -33.97 45.24
N LYS A 101 43.72 -33.61 44.23
CA LYS A 101 45.20 -33.89 44.23
C LYS A 101 45.95 -33.14 45.32
N SER A 102 45.51 -31.94 45.66
CA SER A 102 46.13 -31.13 46.71
C SER A 102 45.81 -31.59 48.09
N VAL A 103 44.64 -32.17 48.35
CA VAL A 103 44.16 -32.61 49.67
C VAL A 103 44.60 -34.07 49.92
N SER A 104 44.95 -34.87 48.92
CA SER A 104 45.29 -36.30 49.06
C SER A 104 46.82 -36.51 49.31
N LYS A 105 47.52 -35.44 49.67
CA LYS A 105 48.86 -35.48 50.20
C LYS A 105 48.78 -35.40 51.74
#